data_449a6030cbb14b37c352d45e78b05e53
#
_entry.id   449a6030cbb14b37c352d45e78b05e53
#
_cell.length_a   1.000
_cell.length_b   1.000
_cell.length_c   1.000
_cell.angle_alpha   90.00
_cell.angle_beta   90.00
_cell.angle_gamma   90.00
#
_symmetry.space_group_name_H-M   'P 1'
#
loop_
_entity.id
_entity.type
_entity.pdbx_description
1 polymer ?
#
loop_
_entity_poly.entity_id
_entity_poly.type
_entity_poly.pdbx_seq_one_letter_code
_entity_poly.pdbx_strand_id
1 'polypeptide(L)'
;MSDDLTRNQTFETPEGYSILPWHRGFGRQIGPLFEKRDETGVHRAFRVEEYHTNGMMNAHGGMVMTFADMAWGAAVEKDEDTWWVTVRLLCDFLSGAPMGSFVEGKGEVVGRQDDVFTVEGRIWTGDKLLMRGTGIFKVIERRDGAQKPFTRPTEKA
;
A
#
# COMPACT_ATOMS: atom_id res chain seq x y z
N MET A 1 -23.72 -8.77 -19.13
CA MET A 1 -23.29 -7.42 -18.79
C MET A 1 -21.82 -7.51 -18.41
N SER A 2 -20.96 -7.22 -19.37
CA SER A 2 -19.52 -7.15 -19.15
C SER A 2 -19.22 -5.75 -18.65
N ASP A 3 -19.12 -5.59 -17.32
CA ASP A 3 -18.53 -4.40 -16.77
C ASP A 3 -17.04 -4.39 -17.11
N ASP A 4 -16.75 -3.78 -18.23
CA ASP A 4 -15.40 -3.43 -18.63
C ASP A 4 -14.92 -2.29 -17.73
N LEU A 5 -14.40 -2.68 -16.54
CA LEU A 5 -13.74 -1.78 -15.61
C LEU A 5 -12.32 -1.43 -16.08
N THR A 6 -12.06 -1.48 -17.37
CA THR A 6 -10.91 -0.82 -17.97
C THR A 6 -11.19 0.69 -17.98
N ARG A 7 -11.10 1.29 -16.79
CA ARG A 7 -11.04 2.74 -16.68
C ARG A 7 -9.76 3.19 -17.37
N ASN A 8 -9.91 3.65 -18.60
CA ASN A 8 -8.90 4.45 -19.33
C ASN A 8 -8.77 5.83 -18.65
N GLN A 9 -8.56 5.85 -17.34
CA GLN A 9 -8.16 7.05 -16.65
C GLN A 9 -6.63 7.09 -16.73
N THR A 10 -6.12 8.03 -17.47
CA THR A 10 -4.71 8.43 -17.38
C THR A 10 -4.52 9.05 -16.01
N PHE A 11 -4.12 8.22 -15.04
CA PHE A 11 -3.79 8.71 -13.72
C PHE A 11 -2.47 9.48 -13.81
N GLU A 12 -2.52 10.75 -13.43
CA GLU A 12 -1.33 11.55 -13.28
C GLU A 12 -0.48 10.93 -12.15
N THR A 13 0.68 10.39 -12.52
CA THR A 13 1.60 9.77 -11.55
C THR A 13 2.46 10.88 -10.95
N PRO A 14 2.40 11.11 -9.62
CA PRO A 14 3.23 12.12 -8.99
C PRO A 14 4.71 11.84 -9.13
N GLU A 15 5.51 12.90 -9.11
CA GLU A 15 6.97 12.82 -9.24
C GLU A 15 7.58 11.82 -8.24
N GLY A 16 8.48 10.99 -8.73
CA GLY A 16 9.16 9.97 -7.95
C GLY A 16 8.37 8.69 -7.70
N TYR A 17 7.08 8.67 -8.03
CA TYR A 17 6.25 7.46 -7.94
C TYR A 17 6.14 6.75 -9.28
N SER A 18 5.93 5.44 -9.21
CA SER A 18 5.51 4.60 -10.33
C SER A 18 4.21 3.89 -10.00
N ILE A 19 3.38 3.62 -10.99
CA ILE A 19 2.19 2.80 -10.79
C ILE A 19 2.65 1.38 -10.44
N LEU A 20 2.05 0.81 -9.38
CA LEU A 20 2.18 -0.60 -9.02
C LEU A 20 1.01 -1.36 -9.68
N PRO A 21 1.23 -1.99 -10.85
CA PRO A 21 0.12 -2.46 -11.68
C PRO A 21 -0.43 -3.80 -11.17
N TRP A 22 -1.40 -3.74 -10.28
CA TRP A 22 -2.14 -4.91 -9.85
C TRP A 22 -3.03 -5.42 -10.97
N HIS A 23 -2.80 -6.63 -11.41
CA HIS A 23 -3.57 -7.26 -12.49
C HIS A 23 -4.67 -8.21 -11.99
N ARG A 24 -4.69 -8.52 -10.67
CA ARG A 24 -5.69 -9.37 -10.04
C ARG A 24 -5.81 -9.11 -8.54
N GLY A 25 -6.83 -9.68 -7.91
CA GLY A 25 -7.03 -9.64 -6.47
C GLY A 25 -7.53 -8.31 -5.95
N PHE A 26 -7.50 -8.17 -4.63
CA PHE A 26 -8.09 -7.03 -3.94
C PHE A 26 -7.38 -5.71 -4.30
N GLY A 27 -6.07 -5.72 -4.43
CA GLY A 27 -5.32 -4.53 -4.82
C GLY A 27 -5.74 -3.93 -6.17
N ARG A 28 -6.21 -4.77 -7.12
CA ARG A 28 -6.80 -4.29 -8.38
C ARG A 28 -8.10 -3.53 -8.16
N GLN A 29 -8.93 -3.98 -7.21
CA GLN A 29 -10.23 -3.36 -6.94
C GLN A 29 -10.10 -1.98 -6.30
N ILE A 30 -9.09 -1.80 -5.47
CA ILE A 30 -8.84 -0.56 -4.73
C ILE A 30 -7.78 0.34 -5.39
N GLY A 31 -7.16 -0.11 -6.48
CA GLY A 31 -6.13 0.67 -7.18
C GLY A 31 -6.68 1.89 -7.94
N PRO A 32 -5.78 2.63 -8.60
CA PRO A 32 -4.35 2.36 -8.71
C PRO A 32 -3.57 2.64 -7.44
N LEU A 33 -2.57 1.80 -7.19
CA LEU A 33 -1.59 2.02 -6.13
C LEU A 33 -0.27 2.49 -6.77
N PHE A 34 0.46 3.32 -6.04
CA PHE A 34 1.74 3.86 -6.46
C PHE A 34 2.84 3.40 -5.51
N GLU A 35 4.05 3.30 -6.01
CA GLU A 35 5.24 2.96 -5.22
C GLU A 35 6.39 3.90 -5.57
N LYS A 36 7.14 4.30 -4.56
CA LYS A 36 8.43 4.98 -4.66
C LYS A 36 9.44 4.27 -3.77
N ARG A 37 10.65 4.08 -4.27
CA ARG A 37 11.77 3.54 -3.50
C ARG A 37 12.90 4.55 -3.47
N ASP A 38 13.41 4.82 -2.29
CA ASP A 38 14.57 5.68 -2.06
C ASP A 38 15.44 5.11 -0.92
N GLU A 39 16.48 5.83 -0.53
CA GLU A 39 17.39 5.43 0.55
C GLU A 39 16.69 5.30 1.90
N THR A 40 15.52 5.88 2.08
CA THR A 40 14.73 5.78 3.31
C THR A 40 13.79 4.58 3.33
N GLY A 41 13.63 3.87 2.21
CA GLY A 41 12.81 2.68 2.08
C GLY A 41 11.71 2.76 1.04
N VAL A 42 10.66 1.95 1.24
CA VAL A 42 9.53 1.83 0.32
C VAL A 42 8.39 2.72 0.78
N HIS A 43 7.96 3.61 -0.10
CA HIS A 43 6.75 4.41 0.06
C HIS A 43 5.67 3.87 -0.85
N ARG A 44 4.46 3.76 -0.36
CA ARG A 44 3.29 3.50 -1.19
C ARG A 44 2.31 4.65 -1.12
N ALA A 45 1.47 4.75 -2.13
CA ALA A 45 0.49 5.82 -2.19
C ALA A 45 -0.76 5.40 -2.97
N PHE A 46 -1.85 6.12 -2.73
CA PHE A 46 -3.06 6.07 -3.56
C PHE A 46 -3.74 7.44 -3.55
N ARG A 47 -4.53 7.72 -4.57
CA ARG A 47 -5.42 8.87 -4.58
C ARG A 47 -6.79 8.43 -4.08
N VAL A 48 -7.39 9.22 -3.21
CA VAL A 48 -8.75 8.93 -2.70
C VAL A 48 -9.76 9.17 -3.81
N GLU A 49 -10.26 8.10 -4.39
CA GLU A 49 -11.32 8.10 -5.38
C GLU A 49 -12.68 7.90 -4.69
N GLU A 50 -13.77 8.13 -5.40
CA GLU A 50 -15.13 8.03 -4.85
C GLU A 50 -15.38 6.65 -4.21
N TYR A 51 -14.95 5.56 -4.86
CA TYR A 51 -15.14 4.18 -4.36
C TYR A 51 -14.30 3.83 -3.12
N HIS A 52 -13.37 4.71 -2.71
CA HIS A 52 -12.64 4.57 -1.44
C HIS A 52 -13.35 5.24 -0.27
N THR A 53 -14.39 6.04 -0.53
CA THR A 53 -14.94 6.95 0.47
C THR A 53 -16.02 6.32 1.34
N ASN A 54 -16.20 6.90 2.51
CA ASN A 54 -17.33 6.69 3.40
C ASN A 54 -18.46 7.72 3.12
N GLY A 55 -19.53 7.68 3.90
CA GLY A 55 -20.66 8.59 3.74
C GLY A 55 -20.35 10.08 3.93
N MET A 56 -19.17 10.44 4.44
CA MET A 56 -18.68 11.81 4.57
C MET A 56 -17.71 12.22 3.47
N MET A 57 -17.57 11.42 2.43
CA MET A 57 -16.64 11.63 1.30
C MET A 57 -15.16 11.71 1.72
N ASN A 58 -14.82 11.10 2.84
CA ASN A 58 -13.44 10.85 3.25
C ASN A 58 -13.07 9.39 2.96
N ALA A 59 -11.79 9.10 2.81
CA ALA A 59 -11.31 7.73 2.71
C ALA A 59 -11.88 6.89 3.87
N HIS A 60 -12.56 5.81 3.53
CA HIS A 60 -13.12 4.89 4.51
C HIS A 60 -12.01 4.30 5.38
N GLY A 61 -12.24 4.20 6.69
CA GLY A 61 -11.26 3.64 7.62
C GLY A 61 -10.75 2.25 7.20
N GLY A 62 -11.63 1.41 6.67
CA GLY A 62 -11.24 0.11 6.10
C GLY A 62 -10.28 0.22 4.92
N MET A 63 -10.46 1.22 4.05
CA MET A 63 -9.53 1.48 2.95
C MET A 63 -8.16 1.94 3.48
N VAL A 64 -8.14 2.87 4.43
CA VAL A 64 -6.88 3.35 5.02
C VAL A 64 -6.16 2.22 5.74
N MET A 65 -6.88 1.34 6.44
CA MET A 65 -6.31 0.18 7.12
C MET A 65 -5.76 -0.87 6.13
N THR A 66 -6.47 -1.13 5.03
CA THR A 66 -5.98 -1.97 3.93
C THR A 66 -4.70 -1.40 3.33
N PHE A 67 -4.69 -0.10 3.10
CA PHE A 67 -3.52 0.59 2.59
C PHE A 67 -2.34 0.53 3.57
N ALA A 68 -2.59 0.70 4.87
CA ALA A 68 -1.57 0.54 5.91
C ALA A 68 -0.94 -0.86 5.88
N ASP A 69 -1.74 -1.91 5.74
CA ASP A 69 -1.26 -3.28 5.59
C ASP A 69 -0.27 -3.40 4.43
N MET A 70 -0.62 -2.87 3.28
CA MET A 70 0.23 -2.92 2.08
C MET A 70 1.47 -2.05 2.20
N ALA A 71 1.34 -0.83 2.73
CA ALA A 71 2.44 0.13 2.82
C ALA A 71 3.45 -0.25 3.91
N TRP A 72 2.97 -0.70 5.05
CA TRP A 72 3.84 -1.07 6.17
C TRP A 72 4.49 -2.44 5.95
N GLY A 73 3.74 -3.39 5.38
CA GLY A 73 4.28 -4.71 5.03
C GLY A 73 5.39 -4.63 3.98
N ALA A 74 5.35 -3.65 3.10
CA ALA A 74 6.43 -3.43 2.12
C ALA A 74 7.80 -3.16 2.77
N ALA A 75 7.83 -2.71 4.03
CA ALA A 75 9.08 -2.48 4.76
C ALA A 75 9.91 -3.76 5.00
N VAL A 76 9.30 -4.93 4.96
CA VAL A 76 10.01 -6.20 5.15
C VAL A 76 10.51 -6.83 3.84
N GLU A 77 10.18 -6.24 2.70
CA GLU A 77 10.63 -6.72 1.40
C GLU A 77 12.13 -6.46 1.21
N LYS A 78 12.92 -7.52 1.01
CA LYS A 78 14.34 -7.42 0.65
C LYS A 78 14.54 -7.31 -0.86
N ASP A 79 13.69 -8.02 -1.60
CA ASP A 79 13.69 -8.14 -3.05
C ASP A 79 12.28 -8.47 -3.57
N GLU A 80 12.15 -8.61 -4.88
CA GLU A 80 10.88 -8.90 -5.52
C GLU A 80 10.32 -10.29 -5.18
N ASP A 81 11.18 -11.22 -4.76
CA ASP A 81 10.79 -12.58 -4.38
C ASP A 81 10.40 -12.71 -2.91
N THR A 82 10.55 -11.65 -2.12
CA THR A 82 10.12 -11.67 -0.72
C THR A 82 8.61 -11.78 -0.61
N TRP A 83 8.16 -12.81 0.10
CA TRP A 83 6.75 -13.07 0.41
C TRP A 83 6.53 -12.87 1.90
N TRP A 84 5.45 -12.21 2.25
CA TRP A 84 5.11 -11.97 3.65
C TRP A 84 3.59 -12.03 3.87
N VAL A 85 3.23 -12.28 5.10
CA VAL A 85 1.84 -12.27 5.58
C VAL A 85 1.73 -11.40 6.81
N THR A 86 0.58 -10.82 7.02
CA THR A 86 0.27 -10.00 8.19
C THR A 86 -0.12 -10.90 9.35
N VAL A 87 0.52 -10.69 10.49
CA VAL A 87 0.19 -11.36 11.76
C VAL A 87 -0.73 -10.47 12.59
N ARG A 88 -0.41 -9.18 12.67
CA ARG A 88 -1.19 -8.19 13.42
C ARG A 88 -1.05 -6.82 12.79
N LEU A 89 -2.11 -6.04 12.85
CA LEU A 89 -2.13 -4.65 12.47
C LEU A 89 -2.89 -3.86 13.54
N LEU A 90 -2.22 -2.89 14.15
CA LEU A 90 -2.81 -1.94 15.09
C LEU A 90 -2.74 -0.55 14.51
N CYS A 91 -3.87 0.13 14.41
CA CYS A 91 -3.99 1.41 13.75
C CYS A 91 -4.74 2.41 14.64
N ASP A 92 -4.14 3.60 14.79
CA ASP A 92 -4.80 4.76 15.37
C ASP A 92 -5.17 5.72 14.25
N PHE A 93 -6.48 5.97 14.09
CA PHE A 93 -7.01 6.92 13.12
C PHE A 93 -7.00 8.32 13.74
N LEU A 94 -6.26 9.24 13.14
CA LEU A 94 -6.00 10.57 13.68
C LEU A 94 -6.75 11.68 12.94
N SER A 95 -6.91 11.54 11.63
CA SER A 95 -7.64 12.50 10.80
C SER A 95 -8.16 11.86 9.51
N GLY A 96 -9.10 12.54 8.85
CA GLY A 96 -9.69 12.10 7.59
C GLY A 96 -8.91 12.58 6.36
N ALA A 97 -9.03 11.84 5.28
CA ALA A 97 -8.53 12.21 3.96
C ALA A 97 -9.70 12.42 3.01
N PRO A 98 -10.05 13.66 2.64
CA PRO A 98 -11.10 13.92 1.68
C PRO A 98 -10.84 13.29 0.32
N MET A 99 -11.92 13.02 -0.43
CA MET A 99 -11.82 12.59 -1.83
C MET A 99 -10.88 13.52 -2.61
N GLY A 100 -10.03 12.94 -3.45
CA GLY A 100 -9.02 13.67 -4.24
C GLY A 100 -7.66 13.80 -3.52
N SER A 101 -7.57 13.54 -2.21
CA SER A 101 -6.30 13.57 -1.49
C SER A 101 -5.33 12.50 -2.04
N PHE A 102 -4.05 12.88 -2.14
CA PHE A 102 -2.98 11.91 -2.40
C PHE A 102 -2.44 11.42 -1.06
N VAL A 103 -2.70 10.17 -0.76
CA VAL A 103 -2.37 9.54 0.52
C VAL A 103 -1.10 8.72 0.36
N GLU A 104 -0.14 8.95 1.24
CA GLU A 104 1.15 8.27 1.27
C GLU A 104 1.31 7.47 2.55
N GLY A 105 2.07 6.40 2.47
CA GLY A 105 2.33 5.55 3.62
C GLY A 105 3.71 4.90 3.57
N LYS A 106 4.27 4.68 4.75
CA LYS A 106 5.58 4.05 4.93
C LYS A 106 5.63 3.30 6.25
N GLY A 107 6.26 2.14 6.21
CA GLY A 107 6.66 1.38 7.40
C GLY A 107 8.17 1.45 7.63
N GLU A 108 8.56 1.24 8.87
CA GLU A 108 9.94 1.13 9.31
C GLU A 108 10.08 -0.09 10.23
N VAL A 109 11.01 -0.98 9.91
CA VAL A 109 11.30 -2.15 10.75
C VAL A 109 11.99 -1.67 12.03
N VAL A 110 11.35 -1.91 13.17
CA VAL A 110 11.87 -1.53 14.51
C VAL A 110 12.29 -2.74 15.34
N GLY A 111 11.95 -3.94 14.91
CA GLY A 111 12.35 -5.18 15.57
C GLY A 111 12.25 -6.38 14.64
N ARG A 112 13.08 -7.38 14.89
CA ARG A 112 13.08 -8.61 14.13
C ARG A 112 13.50 -9.79 15.01
N GLN A 113 12.78 -10.88 14.88
CA GLN A 113 13.19 -12.18 15.40
C GLN A 113 12.89 -13.24 14.32
N ASP A 114 13.96 -13.87 13.82
CA ASP A 114 13.91 -14.84 12.72
C ASP A 114 13.19 -14.25 11.48
N ASP A 115 12.05 -14.79 11.11
CA ASP A 115 11.22 -14.39 9.99
C ASP A 115 10.06 -13.44 10.37
N VAL A 116 9.98 -13.04 11.64
CA VAL A 116 8.95 -12.15 12.18
C VAL A 116 9.51 -10.75 12.38
N PHE A 117 8.81 -9.76 11.85
CA PHE A 117 9.21 -8.36 11.87
C PHE A 117 8.15 -7.51 12.56
N THR A 118 8.60 -6.60 13.42
CA THR A 118 7.77 -5.52 13.96
C THR A 118 8.06 -4.25 13.17
N VAL A 119 6.99 -3.63 12.70
CA VAL A 119 7.06 -2.42 11.86
C VAL A 119 6.25 -1.31 12.53
N GLU A 120 6.84 -0.14 12.69
CA GLU A 120 6.11 1.10 12.94
C GLU A 120 5.74 1.76 11.64
N GLY A 121 4.52 2.29 11.55
CA GLY A 121 4.02 2.84 10.32
C GLY A 121 3.26 4.15 10.48
N ARG A 122 3.28 4.92 9.39
CA ARG A 122 2.54 6.18 9.26
C ARG A 122 1.84 6.25 7.92
N ILE A 123 0.70 6.92 7.92
CA ILE A 123 -0.08 7.28 6.72
C ILE A 123 -0.36 8.78 6.80
N TRP A 124 -0.13 9.51 5.73
CA TRP A 124 -0.29 10.96 5.70
C TRP A 124 -0.78 11.45 4.33
N THR A 125 -1.24 12.69 4.29
CA THR A 125 -1.50 13.43 3.05
C THR A 125 -0.96 14.86 3.23
N GLY A 126 -0.06 15.30 2.36
CA GLY A 126 0.65 16.57 2.57
C GLY A 126 1.33 16.59 3.94
N ASP A 127 1.02 17.58 4.77
CA ASP A 127 1.57 17.73 6.13
C ASP A 127 0.72 17.03 7.19
N LYS A 128 -0.44 16.48 6.80
CA LYS A 128 -1.42 15.94 7.75
C LYS A 128 -1.21 14.45 7.99
N LEU A 129 -0.93 14.08 9.24
CA LEU A 129 -0.88 12.69 9.68
C LEU A 129 -2.32 12.13 9.80
N LEU A 130 -2.61 11.08 9.05
CA LEU A 130 -3.93 10.44 9.01
C LEU A 130 -4.03 9.26 9.97
N MET A 131 -2.97 8.47 10.02
CA MET A 131 -2.89 7.24 10.80
C MET A 131 -1.46 6.96 11.22
N ARG A 132 -1.31 6.40 12.39
CA ARG A 132 -0.06 5.78 12.85
C ARG A 132 -0.37 4.43 13.47
N GLY A 133 0.62 3.57 13.57
CA GLY A 133 0.41 2.29 14.22
C GLY A 133 1.59 1.36 14.10
N THR A 134 1.35 0.09 14.38
CA THR A 134 2.34 -0.97 14.30
C THR A 134 1.76 -2.17 13.57
N GLY A 135 2.62 -2.87 12.83
CA GLY A 135 2.32 -4.15 12.21
C GLY A 135 3.31 -5.21 12.64
N ILE A 136 2.84 -6.44 12.73
CA ILE A 136 3.71 -7.62 12.79
C ILE A 136 3.52 -8.38 11.50
N PHE A 137 4.63 -8.59 10.79
CA PHE A 137 4.66 -9.28 9.50
C PHE A 137 5.61 -10.47 9.58
N LYS A 138 5.23 -11.55 8.93
CA LYS A 138 6.06 -12.75 8.83
C LYS A 138 6.47 -12.97 7.39
N VAL A 139 7.77 -13.07 7.14
CA VAL A 139 8.30 -13.50 5.85
C VAL A 139 8.10 -15.01 5.74
N ILE A 140 7.58 -15.45 4.62
CA ILE A 140 7.24 -16.84 4.34
C ILE A 140 7.91 -17.33 3.06
N GLU A 141 8.05 -18.63 2.93
CA GLU A 141 8.47 -19.26 1.69
C GLU A 141 7.32 -19.17 0.65
N ARG A 142 7.70 -19.01 -0.60
CA ARG A 142 6.75 -19.02 -1.71
C ARG A 142 6.08 -20.40 -1.79
N ARG A 143 4.76 -20.42 -1.86
CA ARG A 143 4.01 -21.66 -2.16
C ARG A 143 4.10 -21.98 -3.65
N ASP A 144 4.12 -23.26 -3.99
CA ASP A 144 4.06 -23.70 -5.37
C ASP A 144 2.86 -23.11 -6.10
N GLY A 145 3.08 -22.59 -7.31
CA GLY A 145 2.05 -21.94 -8.12
C GLY A 145 1.67 -20.51 -7.69
N ALA A 146 2.18 -20.01 -6.56
CA ALA A 146 1.92 -18.64 -6.15
C ALA A 146 2.62 -17.65 -7.09
N GLN A 147 1.88 -16.60 -7.47
CA GLN A 147 2.39 -15.52 -8.31
C GLN A 147 2.02 -14.18 -7.68
N LYS A 148 2.94 -13.22 -7.74
CA LYS A 148 2.65 -11.84 -7.32
C LYS A 148 1.46 -11.31 -8.11
N PRO A 149 0.53 -10.58 -7.48
CA PRO A 149 -0.63 -10.02 -8.17
C PRO A 149 -0.31 -8.74 -8.95
N PHE A 150 0.94 -8.33 -8.93
CA PHE A 150 1.46 -7.17 -9.67
C PHE A 150 2.83 -7.48 -10.24
N THR A 151 3.18 -6.77 -11.30
CA THR A 151 4.51 -6.81 -11.92
C THR A 151 5.09 -5.40 -11.86
N ARG A 152 6.25 -5.24 -11.24
CA ARG A 152 6.94 -3.95 -11.26
C ARG A 152 7.46 -3.66 -12.67
N PRO A 153 7.38 -2.40 -13.12
CA PRO A 153 8.06 -2.01 -14.34
C PRO A 153 9.55 -2.35 -14.19
N THR A 154 10.08 -3.14 -15.12
CA THR A 154 11.54 -3.34 -15.19
C THR A 154 12.18 -2.00 -15.49
N GLU A 155 13.07 -1.52 -14.65
CA GLU A 155 13.97 -0.43 -15.01
C GLU A 155 14.69 -0.88 -16.28
N LYS A 156 14.40 -0.21 -17.40
CA LYS A 156 15.22 -0.38 -18.59
C LYS A 156 16.57 0.22 -18.24
N ALA A 157 17.55 -0.68 -18.14
CA ALA A 157 18.95 -0.30 -18.08
C ALA A 157 19.34 0.61 -19.24
#